data_dcf509308ebdec45f5030833dc7de458
#
_entry.id   dcf509308ebdec45f5030833dc7de458
#
_cell.length_a   1.000
_cell.length_b   1.000
_cell.length_c   1.000
_cell.angle_alpha   90.00
_cell.angle_beta   90.00
_cell.angle_gamma   90.00
#
_symmetry.space_group_name_H-M   'P 1'
#
loop_
_entity.id
_entity.type
_entity.pdbx_description
1 polymer ?
#
loop_
_entity_poly.entity_id
_entity_poly.type
_entity_poly.pdbx_seq_one_letter_code
_entity_poly.pdbx_strand_id
1 'polypeptide(L)'
;KKNTLLFGIFSKSQKHIGNIKFDKIDKKNNSVLLGILIGDLSYRRKGVATEIINFFSKYFYLQYNISNILLGVDKKNLIAIKTYKKINFRIVPQKKNIKKSLLMCKSYNFEEKVIIGTAQFIDNYGINRVKEKINLSQKKRIVKNSIKNNFNYFDTSNSYSDYVNVFDKYDKHKIILKLYPEDNIKDYKLWINKQITKYQKIFNTNRFYAIIMH
;
A
#
# COMPACT_ATOMS: atom_id res chain seq x y z
N LYS A 1 -3.76 -10.62 31.55
CA LYS A 1 -4.47 -9.64 30.70
C LYS A 1 -4.86 -10.34 29.40
N LYS A 2 -6.17 -10.40 29.08
CA LYS A 2 -6.65 -11.01 27.83
C LYS A 2 -6.28 -10.12 26.65
N ASN A 3 -5.31 -10.54 25.83
CA ASN A 3 -4.95 -9.92 24.56
C ASN A 3 -5.91 -10.37 23.44
N THR A 4 -7.21 -10.18 23.65
CA THR A 4 -8.27 -10.62 22.73
C THR A 4 -9.20 -9.46 22.47
N LEU A 5 -9.51 -9.22 21.19
CA LEU A 5 -10.55 -8.30 20.74
C LEU A 5 -11.61 -9.11 19.98
N LEU A 6 -12.88 -8.86 20.26
CA LEU A 6 -14.03 -9.49 19.59
C LEU A 6 -14.97 -8.39 19.10
N PHE A 7 -15.37 -8.48 17.83
CA PHE A 7 -16.29 -7.55 17.18
C PHE A 7 -17.44 -8.32 16.53
N GLY A 8 -18.66 -7.80 16.68
CA GLY A 8 -19.81 -8.22 15.89
C GLY A 8 -19.74 -7.61 14.49
N ILE A 9 -20.19 -8.36 13.50
CA ILE A 9 -20.34 -7.92 12.12
C ILE A 9 -21.81 -7.68 11.86
N PHE A 10 -22.17 -6.47 11.45
CA PHE A 10 -23.54 -6.07 11.19
C PHE A 10 -23.71 -5.65 9.74
N SER A 11 -24.86 -5.94 9.16
CA SER A 11 -25.27 -5.43 7.84
C SER A 11 -25.62 -3.93 7.93
N LYS A 12 -25.82 -3.28 6.78
CA LYS A 12 -26.32 -1.90 6.74
C LYS A 12 -27.68 -1.74 7.42
N SER A 13 -28.52 -2.78 7.44
CA SER A 13 -29.79 -2.84 8.16
C SER A 13 -29.69 -3.22 9.63
N GLN A 14 -28.49 -3.13 10.23
CA GLN A 14 -28.21 -3.43 11.63
C GLN A 14 -28.44 -4.91 12.02
N LYS A 15 -28.58 -5.81 11.05
CA LYS A 15 -28.69 -7.24 11.34
C LYS A 15 -27.31 -7.80 11.66
N HIS A 16 -27.18 -8.53 12.80
CA HIS A 16 -25.96 -9.26 13.13
C HIS A 16 -25.76 -10.43 12.16
N ILE A 17 -24.64 -10.47 11.44
CA ILE A 17 -24.37 -11.44 10.39
C ILE A 17 -23.12 -12.29 10.64
N GLY A 18 -22.33 -11.98 11.67
CA GLY A 18 -21.13 -12.72 11.99
C GLY A 18 -20.28 -12.08 13.07
N ASN A 19 -19.12 -12.66 13.31
CA ASN A 19 -18.15 -12.17 14.28
C ASN A 19 -16.74 -12.24 13.74
N ILE A 20 -15.88 -11.34 14.21
CA ILE A 20 -14.44 -11.38 13.98
C ILE A 20 -13.73 -11.25 15.32
N LYS A 21 -12.72 -12.07 15.52
CA LYS A 21 -11.93 -12.16 16.74
C LYS A 21 -10.45 -12.01 16.42
N PHE A 22 -9.75 -11.31 17.29
CA PHE A 22 -8.30 -11.17 17.24
C PHE A 22 -7.71 -11.62 18.57
N ASP A 23 -6.88 -12.65 18.49
CA ASP A 23 -6.17 -13.22 19.64
C ASP A 23 -4.68 -12.99 19.51
N LYS A 24 -3.96 -13.14 20.62
CA LYS A 24 -2.49 -13.14 20.66
C LYS A 24 -1.91 -11.93 19.92
N ILE A 25 -2.36 -10.73 20.32
CA ILE A 25 -1.77 -9.50 19.82
C ILE A 25 -0.31 -9.46 20.28
N ASP A 26 0.59 -9.79 19.38
CA ASP A 26 2.03 -9.97 19.66
C ASP A 26 2.84 -8.86 18.98
N LYS A 27 3.10 -7.81 19.76
CA LYS A 27 3.91 -6.67 19.29
C LYS A 27 5.36 -7.05 19.00
N LYS A 28 5.92 -8.04 19.71
CA LYS A 28 7.30 -8.49 19.54
C LYS A 28 7.49 -9.19 18.19
N ASN A 29 6.54 -10.04 17.82
CA ASN A 29 6.57 -10.75 16.54
C ASN A 29 5.75 -10.02 15.46
N ASN A 30 5.28 -8.79 15.74
CA ASN A 30 4.54 -7.96 14.81
C ASN A 30 3.36 -8.71 14.17
N SER A 31 2.57 -9.43 15.00
CA SER A 31 1.53 -10.32 14.50
C SER A 31 0.30 -10.38 15.40
N VAL A 32 -0.85 -10.72 14.80
CA VAL A 32 -2.12 -11.00 15.48
C VAL A 32 -2.81 -12.19 14.84
N LEU A 33 -3.46 -13.02 15.64
CA LEU A 33 -4.22 -14.19 15.17
C LEU A 33 -5.69 -13.81 14.96
N LEU A 34 -6.15 -14.00 13.73
CA LEU A 34 -7.52 -13.71 13.28
C LEU A 34 -8.39 -14.97 13.29
N GLY A 35 -9.60 -14.85 13.84
CA GLY A 35 -10.71 -15.76 13.60
C GLY A 35 -11.91 -14.98 13.05
N ILE A 36 -12.54 -15.46 11.99
CA ILE A 36 -13.72 -14.83 11.39
C ILE A 36 -14.80 -15.87 11.08
N LEU A 37 -16.03 -15.51 11.37
CA LEU A 37 -17.22 -16.31 11.05
C LEU A 37 -18.30 -15.41 10.46
N ILE A 38 -18.70 -15.67 9.21
CA ILE A 38 -19.94 -15.15 8.64
C ILE A 38 -21.01 -16.20 8.90
N GLY A 39 -21.84 -15.95 9.93
CA GLY A 39 -22.88 -16.87 10.39
C GLY A 39 -24.07 -16.91 9.44
N ASP A 40 -24.51 -15.74 8.96
CA ASP A 40 -25.61 -15.63 8.01
C ASP A 40 -25.19 -16.09 6.61
N LEU A 41 -25.83 -17.17 6.15
CA LEU A 41 -25.52 -17.80 4.86
C LEU A 41 -25.77 -16.85 3.69
N SER A 42 -26.76 -15.96 3.80
CA SER A 42 -27.10 -15.01 2.74
C SER A 42 -26.02 -13.97 2.47
N TYR A 43 -25.09 -13.77 3.41
CA TYR A 43 -23.96 -12.85 3.29
C TYR A 43 -22.62 -13.53 2.93
N ARG A 44 -22.62 -14.86 2.81
CA ARG A 44 -21.43 -15.58 2.35
C ARG A 44 -21.19 -15.38 0.85
N ARG A 45 -19.93 -15.47 0.41
CA ARG A 45 -19.48 -15.29 -0.98
C ARG A 45 -19.76 -13.90 -1.58
N LYS A 46 -20.18 -12.93 -0.78
CA LYS A 46 -20.45 -11.53 -1.18
C LYS A 46 -19.31 -10.56 -0.85
N GLY A 47 -18.12 -11.06 -0.56
CA GLY A 47 -16.96 -10.21 -0.28
C GLY A 47 -16.84 -9.69 1.16
N VAL A 48 -17.84 -9.91 2.03
CA VAL A 48 -17.88 -9.39 3.41
C VAL A 48 -16.62 -9.70 4.20
N ALA A 49 -16.16 -10.95 4.20
CA ALA A 49 -14.93 -11.33 4.92
C ALA A 49 -13.70 -10.60 4.35
N THR A 50 -13.64 -10.40 3.04
CA THR A 50 -12.54 -9.68 2.37
C THR A 50 -12.47 -8.23 2.82
N GLU A 51 -13.61 -7.53 2.81
CA GLU A 51 -13.71 -6.14 3.22
C GLU A 51 -13.27 -5.95 4.67
N ILE A 52 -13.80 -6.77 5.57
CA ILE A 52 -13.51 -6.71 7.01
C ILE A 52 -12.04 -7.01 7.30
N ILE A 53 -11.47 -8.04 6.68
CA ILE A 53 -10.07 -8.39 6.88
C ILE A 53 -9.15 -7.26 6.38
N ASN A 54 -9.47 -6.64 5.25
CA ASN A 54 -8.68 -5.51 4.74
C ASN A 54 -8.77 -4.30 5.67
N PHE A 55 -9.96 -3.99 6.19
CA PHE A 55 -10.15 -2.94 7.18
C PHE A 55 -9.30 -3.17 8.42
N PHE A 56 -9.39 -4.36 9.03
CA PHE A 56 -8.64 -4.67 10.24
C PHE A 56 -7.13 -4.82 10.00
N SER A 57 -6.69 -5.22 8.82
CA SER A 57 -5.26 -5.19 8.46
C SER A 57 -4.68 -3.78 8.58
N LYS A 58 -5.40 -2.78 8.04
CA LYS A 58 -5.04 -1.36 8.19
C LYS A 58 -5.16 -0.89 9.64
N TYR A 59 -6.24 -1.26 10.33
CA TYR A 59 -6.48 -0.89 11.73
C TYR A 59 -5.35 -1.35 12.66
N PHE A 60 -4.95 -2.63 12.58
CA PHE A 60 -3.88 -3.17 13.40
C PHE A 60 -2.53 -2.53 13.09
N TYR A 61 -2.26 -2.24 11.83
CA TYR A 61 -1.06 -1.51 11.45
C TYR A 61 -1.03 -0.11 12.09
N LEU A 62 -2.09 0.68 11.91
CA LEU A 62 -2.14 2.07 12.37
C LEU A 62 -2.20 2.21 13.90
N GLN A 63 -2.96 1.34 14.58
CA GLN A 63 -3.20 1.47 16.02
C GLN A 63 -2.22 0.69 16.89
N TYR A 64 -1.67 -0.40 16.38
CA TYR A 64 -0.82 -1.31 17.15
C TYR A 64 0.57 -1.51 16.55
N ASN A 65 0.85 -0.93 15.38
CA ASN A 65 2.05 -1.19 14.59
C ASN A 65 2.24 -2.69 14.29
N ILE A 66 1.15 -3.38 13.97
CA ILE A 66 1.13 -4.81 13.65
C ILE A 66 0.83 -4.98 12.16
N SER A 67 1.79 -5.51 11.42
CA SER A 67 1.67 -5.74 9.98
C SER A 67 1.17 -7.13 9.61
N ASN A 68 1.34 -8.13 10.47
CA ASN A 68 1.09 -9.51 10.10
C ASN A 68 -0.22 -10.03 10.73
N ILE A 69 -1.18 -10.32 9.89
CA ILE A 69 -2.42 -11.00 10.27
C ILE A 69 -2.25 -12.49 9.98
N LEU A 70 -2.32 -13.30 11.03
CA LEU A 70 -2.27 -14.75 10.96
C LEU A 70 -3.67 -15.34 11.07
N LEU A 71 -3.96 -16.45 10.39
CA LEU A 71 -5.16 -17.24 10.60
C LEU A 71 -4.89 -18.73 10.41
N GLY A 72 -5.64 -19.53 11.17
CA GLY A 72 -5.72 -20.98 10.98
C GLY A 72 -6.93 -21.36 10.13
N VAL A 73 -6.76 -22.22 9.14
CA VAL A 73 -7.85 -22.70 8.29
C VAL A 73 -7.76 -24.22 8.12
N ASP A 74 -8.90 -24.92 8.19
CA ASP A 74 -8.94 -26.35 7.92
C ASP A 74 -8.47 -26.62 6.48
N LYS A 75 -7.58 -27.61 6.29
CA LYS A 75 -7.07 -28.02 4.97
C LYS A 75 -8.17 -28.42 3.99
N LYS A 76 -9.31 -28.90 4.50
CA LYS A 76 -10.48 -29.29 3.72
C LYS A 76 -11.34 -28.08 3.30
N ASN A 77 -11.18 -26.93 3.94
CA ASN A 77 -11.95 -25.72 3.61
C ASN A 77 -11.35 -24.97 2.42
N LEU A 78 -11.44 -25.61 1.23
CA LEU A 78 -10.86 -25.09 -0.01
C LEU A 78 -11.44 -23.72 -0.40
N ILE A 79 -12.70 -23.45 -0.07
CA ILE A 79 -13.37 -22.17 -0.36
C ILE A 79 -12.71 -21.03 0.43
N ALA A 80 -12.51 -21.23 1.74
CA ALA A 80 -11.86 -20.25 2.58
C ALA A 80 -10.39 -20.04 2.17
N ILE A 81 -9.66 -21.12 1.89
CA ILE A 81 -8.26 -21.05 1.43
C ILE A 81 -8.16 -20.26 0.12
N LYS A 82 -9.04 -20.49 -0.85
CA LYS A 82 -9.09 -19.75 -2.12
C LYS A 82 -9.39 -18.26 -1.87
N THR A 83 -10.33 -17.98 -0.97
CA THR A 83 -10.68 -16.60 -0.58
C THR A 83 -9.49 -15.89 0.05
N TYR A 84 -8.80 -16.51 1.01
CA TYR A 84 -7.65 -15.92 1.68
C TYR A 84 -6.47 -15.69 0.72
N LYS A 85 -6.20 -16.63 -0.19
CA LYS A 85 -5.17 -16.44 -1.23
C LYS A 85 -5.46 -15.24 -2.13
N LYS A 86 -6.74 -15.02 -2.51
CA LYS A 86 -7.15 -13.85 -3.33
C LYS A 86 -6.86 -12.50 -2.64
N ILE A 87 -6.82 -12.47 -1.32
CA ILE A 87 -6.53 -11.26 -0.54
C ILE A 87 -5.12 -11.27 0.07
N ASN A 88 -4.20 -11.95 -0.63
CA ASN A 88 -2.77 -11.97 -0.36
C ASN A 88 -2.34 -12.71 0.92
N PHE A 89 -3.14 -13.64 1.44
CA PHE A 89 -2.63 -14.58 2.43
C PHE A 89 -1.76 -15.65 1.77
N ARG A 90 -0.64 -15.95 2.39
CA ARG A 90 0.29 -17.01 2.00
C ARG A 90 0.34 -18.06 3.10
N ILE A 91 0.52 -19.34 2.71
CA ILE A 91 0.75 -20.41 3.67
C ILE A 91 2.13 -20.21 4.28
N VAL A 92 2.22 -20.31 5.60
CA VAL A 92 3.48 -20.16 6.33
C VAL A 92 3.76 -21.41 7.16
N PRO A 93 5.05 -21.72 7.42
CA PRO A 93 5.43 -22.86 8.25
C PRO A 93 4.82 -22.76 9.66
N GLN A 94 4.43 -23.89 10.22
CA GLN A 94 3.98 -24.00 11.61
C GLN A 94 5.06 -24.65 12.45
N LYS A 95 5.35 -24.10 13.62
CA LYS A 95 6.32 -24.65 14.58
C LYS A 95 5.88 -26.02 15.17
N LYS A 96 4.58 -26.28 15.17
CA LYS A 96 4.00 -27.60 15.57
C LYS A 96 3.18 -28.12 14.39
N ASN A 97 3.39 -29.38 14.05
CA ASN A 97 2.64 -30.06 12.99
C ASN A 97 1.18 -30.25 13.37
N ILE A 98 0.34 -29.25 13.16
CA ILE A 98 -1.10 -29.36 13.33
C ILE A 98 -1.65 -30.07 12.08
N LYS A 99 -1.89 -31.39 12.19
CA LYS A 99 -2.23 -32.25 11.03
C LYS A 99 -3.44 -31.77 10.21
N LYS A 100 -4.40 -31.08 10.82
CA LYS A 100 -5.70 -30.73 10.21
C LYS A 100 -5.80 -29.29 9.68
N SER A 101 -4.93 -28.36 10.08
CA SER A 101 -5.04 -26.94 9.71
C SER A 101 -3.80 -26.40 9.01
N LEU A 102 -4.00 -25.41 8.15
CA LEU A 102 -2.95 -24.57 7.58
C LEU A 102 -2.88 -23.28 8.36
N LEU A 103 -1.67 -22.80 8.63
CA LEU A 103 -1.44 -21.43 9.07
C LEU A 103 -1.22 -20.57 7.82
N MET A 104 -1.95 -19.47 7.73
CA MET A 104 -1.78 -18.50 6.66
C MET A 104 -1.47 -17.13 7.26
N CYS A 105 -0.66 -16.36 6.56
CA CYS A 105 -0.26 -15.01 6.93
C CYS A 105 -0.53 -14.03 5.79
N LYS A 106 -1.08 -12.87 6.15
CA LYS A 106 -1.16 -11.69 5.29
C LYS A 106 -0.34 -10.59 5.95
N SER A 107 0.65 -10.08 5.24
CA SER A 107 1.36 -8.87 5.65
C SER A 107 0.67 -7.65 5.05
N TYR A 108 0.36 -6.68 5.90
CA TYR A 108 -0.08 -5.37 5.49
C TYR A 108 1.13 -4.47 5.35
N ASN A 109 1.34 -3.94 4.17
CA ASN A 109 2.40 -2.98 3.89
C ASN A 109 1.76 -1.63 3.57
N PHE A 110 1.84 -0.71 4.53
CA PHE A 110 1.28 0.64 4.36
C PHE A 110 2.17 1.49 3.44
N GLU A 111 3.47 1.23 3.44
CA GLU A 111 4.44 1.96 2.64
C GLU A 111 4.14 1.86 1.14
N GLU A 112 3.58 0.73 0.68
CA GLU A 112 3.14 0.59 -0.71
C GLU A 112 1.97 1.50 -1.10
N LYS A 113 1.29 2.10 -0.11
CA LYS A 113 0.15 3.01 -0.30
C LYS A 113 0.54 4.49 -0.14
N VAL A 114 1.77 4.76 0.29
CA VAL A 114 2.26 6.13 0.45
C VAL A 114 2.94 6.59 -0.82
N ILE A 115 2.53 7.75 -1.30
CA ILE A 115 3.13 8.45 -2.44
C ILE A 115 3.82 9.69 -1.89
N ILE A 116 5.11 9.81 -2.17
CA ILE A 116 5.91 10.96 -1.78
C ILE A 116 5.70 12.07 -2.81
N GLY A 117 5.08 13.17 -2.39
CA GLY A 117 4.97 14.36 -3.22
C GLY A 117 6.31 15.08 -3.31
N THR A 118 6.74 15.42 -4.54
CA THR A 118 8.03 16.08 -4.78
C THR A 118 7.91 17.57 -5.11
N ALA A 119 6.72 18.13 -4.99
CA ALA A 119 6.48 19.57 -5.24
C ALA A 119 7.39 20.48 -4.41
N GLN A 120 7.69 20.09 -3.17
CA GLN A 120 8.60 20.83 -2.29
C GLN A 120 10.09 20.72 -2.67
N PHE A 121 10.43 19.93 -3.70
CA PHE A 121 11.80 19.94 -4.25
C PHE A 121 12.09 21.16 -5.10
N ILE A 122 11.05 21.93 -5.48
CA ILE A 122 11.15 23.19 -6.17
C ILE A 122 11.10 24.34 -5.18
N ASP A 123 11.81 25.41 -5.52
CA ASP A 123 11.78 26.62 -4.74
C ASP A 123 10.41 27.33 -4.85
N ASN A 124 9.92 27.81 -3.73
CA ASN A 124 8.71 28.66 -3.64
C ASN A 124 7.38 28.00 -4.12
N TYR A 125 7.24 26.68 -4.01
CA TYR A 125 5.99 26.02 -4.36
C TYR A 125 4.98 26.02 -3.20
N GLY A 126 3.72 26.38 -3.51
CA GLY A 126 2.58 26.27 -2.59
C GLY A 126 2.45 27.40 -1.58
N ILE A 127 1.50 27.24 -0.65
CA ILE A 127 1.15 28.24 0.38
C ILE A 127 2.22 28.33 1.47
N ASN A 128 2.79 27.18 1.85
CA ASN A 128 3.88 27.09 2.83
C ASN A 128 5.23 27.24 2.13
N ARG A 129 5.64 28.45 1.86
CA ARG A 129 6.96 28.73 1.29
C ARG A 129 8.03 28.39 2.32
N VAL A 130 8.80 27.33 2.05
CA VAL A 130 9.96 27.00 2.88
C VAL A 130 11.02 28.09 2.69
N LYS A 131 11.48 28.69 3.77
CA LYS A 131 12.50 29.76 3.73
C LYS A 131 13.85 29.28 3.21
N GLU A 132 14.14 27.99 3.34
CA GLU A 132 15.42 27.40 2.91
C GLU A 132 15.22 26.49 1.69
N LYS A 133 16.06 26.71 0.69
CA LYS A 133 16.09 25.87 -0.53
C LYS A 133 16.67 24.52 -0.21
N ILE A 134 15.95 23.45 -0.62
CA ILE A 134 16.47 22.09 -0.51
C ILE A 134 17.50 21.87 -1.62
N ASN A 135 18.75 21.67 -1.26
CA ASN A 135 19.82 21.42 -2.20
C ASN A 135 19.78 19.98 -2.76
N LEU A 136 20.54 19.71 -3.83
CA LEU A 136 20.55 18.40 -4.51
C LEU A 136 20.92 17.24 -3.55
N SER A 137 21.86 17.45 -2.66
CA SER A 137 22.28 16.44 -1.67
C SER A 137 21.15 16.06 -0.72
N GLN A 138 20.38 17.05 -0.27
CA GLN A 138 19.21 16.84 0.57
C GLN A 138 18.08 16.14 -0.19
N LYS A 139 17.79 16.54 -1.45
CA LYS A 139 16.81 15.87 -2.32
C LYS A 139 17.17 14.38 -2.50
N LYS A 140 18.42 14.05 -2.83
CA LYS A 140 18.93 12.67 -2.92
C LYS A 140 18.77 11.89 -1.61
N ARG A 141 19.08 12.53 -0.47
CA ARG A 141 18.95 11.90 0.85
C ARG A 141 17.49 11.57 1.16
N ILE A 142 16.55 12.47 0.84
CA ILE A 142 15.11 12.22 1.00
C ILE A 142 14.68 11.02 0.17
N VAL A 143 15.02 10.97 -1.12
CA VAL A 143 14.68 9.85 -2.02
C VAL A 143 15.26 8.53 -1.49
N LYS A 144 16.56 8.50 -1.17
CA LYS A 144 17.22 7.28 -0.65
C LYS A 144 16.62 6.80 0.67
N ASN A 145 16.33 7.72 1.60
CA ASN A 145 15.70 7.36 2.87
C ASN A 145 14.26 6.86 2.67
N SER A 146 13.50 7.45 1.76
CA SER A 146 12.16 6.99 1.42
C SER A 146 12.20 5.57 0.89
N ILE A 147 13.06 5.28 -0.09
CA ILE A 147 13.22 3.95 -0.69
C ILE A 147 13.71 2.92 0.34
N LYS A 148 14.66 3.30 1.21
CA LYS A 148 15.14 2.43 2.31
C LYS A 148 14.02 2.02 3.26
N ASN A 149 13.02 2.87 3.44
CA ASN A 149 11.84 2.61 4.27
C ASN A 149 10.63 2.12 3.46
N ASN A 150 10.84 1.63 2.23
CA ASN A 150 9.83 1.09 1.31
C ASN A 150 8.82 2.11 0.75
N PHE A 151 9.04 3.41 0.92
CA PHE A 151 8.26 4.46 0.26
C PHE A 151 8.81 4.67 -1.15
N ASN A 152 8.35 3.87 -2.11
CA ASN A 152 8.93 3.79 -3.44
C ASN A 152 8.19 4.61 -4.51
N TYR A 153 7.04 5.17 -4.18
CA TYR A 153 6.21 5.94 -5.11
C TYR A 153 6.45 7.42 -4.95
N PHE A 154 6.72 8.11 -6.06
CA PHE A 154 6.98 9.55 -6.10
C PHE A 154 6.05 10.22 -7.09
N ASP A 155 5.31 11.23 -6.63
CA ASP A 155 4.43 12.07 -7.42
C ASP A 155 5.19 13.32 -7.87
N THR A 156 5.21 13.57 -9.17
CA THR A 156 5.96 14.66 -9.77
C THR A 156 5.22 15.24 -10.99
N SER A 157 5.75 16.32 -11.55
CA SER A 157 5.14 17.01 -12.69
C SER A 157 6.18 17.53 -13.68
N ASN A 158 5.78 17.68 -14.94
CA ASN A 158 6.58 18.37 -15.95
C ASN A 158 6.70 19.88 -15.69
N SER A 159 5.80 20.45 -14.87
CA SER A 159 5.90 21.85 -14.42
C SER A 159 6.94 22.07 -13.32
N TYR A 160 7.50 20.99 -12.76
CA TYR A 160 8.51 21.07 -11.71
C TYR A 160 9.90 21.07 -12.36
N SER A 161 10.71 22.09 -12.09
CA SER A 161 12.11 22.14 -12.51
C SER A 161 13.03 21.44 -11.49
N ASP A 162 14.27 21.14 -11.88
CA ASP A 162 15.36 20.67 -11.00
C ASP A 162 15.29 19.23 -10.46
N TYR A 163 14.85 18.30 -11.31
CA TYR A 163 14.97 16.85 -10.98
C TYR A 163 16.22 16.17 -11.54
N VAL A 164 17.06 16.91 -12.25
CA VAL A 164 18.27 16.35 -12.86
C VAL A 164 19.14 15.74 -11.74
N ASN A 165 19.47 14.45 -11.89
CA ASN A 165 20.30 13.69 -10.97
C ASN A 165 19.73 13.49 -9.53
N VAL A 166 18.45 13.72 -9.28
CA VAL A 166 17.83 13.43 -7.96
C VAL A 166 17.60 11.94 -7.77
N PHE A 167 17.19 11.23 -8.85
CA PHE A 167 16.92 9.80 -8.85
C PHE A 167 18.07 9.02 -9.48
N ASP A 168 18.63 8.07 -8.76
CA ASP A 168 19.69 7.20 -9.27
C ASP A 168 19.12 6.05 -10.10
N LYS A 169 19.81 5.62 -11.17
CA LYS A 169 19.38 4.53 -12.06
C LYS A 169 19.08 3.21 -11.38
N TYR A 170 19.73 2.94 -10.26
CA TYR A 170 19.60 1.70 -9.48
C TYR A 170 18.54 1.79 -8.38
N ASP A 171 17.92 2.94 -8.21
CA ASP A 171 16.86 3.11 -7.22
C ASP A 171 15.59 2.39 -7.67
N LYS A 172 14.94 1.71 -6.74
CA LYS A 172 13.65 1.00 -6.97
C LYS A 172 12.46 1.96 -6.90
N HIS A 173 12.60 3.16 -7.46
CA HIS A 173 11.55 4.17 -7.46
C HIS A 173 10.49 3.92 -8.53
N LYS A 174 9.28 4.37 -8.27
CA LYS A 174 8.13 4.32 -9.17
C LYS A 174 7.56 5.74 -9.31
N ILE A 175 7.66 6.30 -10.49
CA ILE A 175 7.26 7.68 -10.75
C ILE A 175 5.81 7.75 -11.25
N ILE A 176 5.03 8.64 -10.64
CA ILE A 176 3.75 9.12 -11.14
C ILE A 176 4.01 10.50 -11.73
N LEU A 177 3.91 10.62 -13.05
CA LEU A 177 4.20 11.86 -13.76
C LEU A 177 2.90 12.58 -14.09
N LYS A 178 2.71 13.78 -13.56
CA LYS A 178 1.66 14.71 -14.01
C LYS A 178 2.17 15.52 -15.19
N LEU A 179 1.37 15.58 -16.24
CA LEU A 179 1.65 16.38 -17.42
C LEU A 179 0.66 17.55 -17.48
N TYR A 180 1.21 18.75 -17.41
CA TYR A 180 0.49 19.99 -17.69
C TYR A 180 0.77 20.34 -19.15
N PRO A 181 -0.26 20.38 -20.01
CA PRO A 181 -0.11 20.80 -21.38
C PRO A 181 0.36 22.26 -21.46
N GLU A 182 1.21 22.54 -22.43
CA GLU A 182 1.52 23.89 -22.85
C GLU A 182 0.39 24.43 -23.74
N ASP A 183 0.27 25.76 -23.86
CA ASP A 183 -0.71 26.35 -24.75
C ASP A 183 -0.42 26.01 -26.22
N ASN A 184 -1.46 25.83 -27.03
CA ASN A 184 -1.39 25.60 -28.47
C ASN A 184 -0.73 24.30 -28.94
N ILE A 185 -0.88 23.20 -28.22
CA ILE A 185 -0.43 21.87 -28.69
C ILE A 185 -1.30 21.42 -29.86
N LYS A 186 -0.70 21.29 -31.05
CA LYS A 186 -1.39 20.81 -32.26
C LYS A 186 -1.57 19.28 -32.29
N ASP A 187 -0.61 18.53 -31.75
CA ASP A 187 -0.63 17.06 -31.66
C ASP A 187 -0.29 16.60 -30.25
N TYR A 188 -1.33 16.33 -29.48
CA TYR A 188 -1.19 15.85 -28.09
C TYR A 188 -0.48 14.50 -28.00
N LYS A 189 -0.68 13.59 -28.97
CA LYS A 189 -0.02 12.27 -28.95
C LYS A 189 1.48 12.41 -29.11
N LEU A 190 1.92 13.23 -30.07
CA LEU A 190 3.33 13.50 -30.30
C LEU A 190 3.94 14.22 -29.08
N TRP A 191 3.24 15.20 -28.53
CA TRP A 191 3.70 15.95 -27.36
C TRP A 191 3.87 15.03 -26.15
N ILE A 192 2.86 14.20 -25.81
CA ILE A 192 2.93 13.23 -24.70
C ILE A 192 4.13 12.29 -24.87
N ASN A 193 4.35 11.74 -26.06
CA ASN A 193 5.47 10.85 -26.32
C ASN A 193 6.83 11.56 -26.12
N LYS A 194 6.95 12.82 -26.54
CA LYS A 194 8.14 13.65 -26.29
C LYS A 194 8.35 13.86 -24.78
N GLN A 195 7.29 14.19 -24.04
CA GLN A 195 7.37 14.35 -22.57
C GLN A 195 7.79 13.04 -21.90
N ILE A 196 7.19 11.91 -22.25
CA ILE A 196 7.55 10.59 -21.73
C ILE A 196 9.05 10.34 -21.91
N THR A 197 9.56 10.46 -23.15
CA THR A 197 10.97 10.23 -23.45
C THR A 197 11.91 11.17 -22.71
N LYS A 198 11.54 12.45 -22.60
CA LYS A 198 12.30 13.46 -21.83
C LYS A 198 12.42 13.08 -20.36
N TYR A 199 11.27 12.77 -19.72
CA TYR A 199 11.23 12.53 -18.29
C TYR A 199 11.70 11.12 -17.88
N GLN A 200 11.66 10.14 -18.78
CA GLN A 200 12.35 8.85 -18.55
C GLN A 200 13.86 9.04 -18.35
N LYS A 201 14.48 9.92 -19.14
CA LYS A 201 15.90 10.27 -18.97
C LYS A 201 16.16 11.01 -17.66
N ILE A 202 15.32 12.00 -17.34
CA ILE A 202 15.47 12.82 -16.11
C ILE A 202 15.35 11.97 -14.84
N PHE A 203 14.39 11.05 -14.81
CA PHE A 203 14.13 10.20 -13.63
C PHE A 203 14.87 8.86 -13.64
N ASN A 204 15.74 8.62 -14.60
CA ASN A 204 16.46 7.35 -14.77
C ASN A 204 15.53 6.12 -14.71
N THR A 205 14.38 6.18 -15.39
CA THR A 205 13.39 5.10 -15.40
C THR A 205 13.05 4.66 -16.81
N ASN A 206 12.80 3.37 -17.01
CA ASN A 206 12.35 2.85 -18.31
C ASN A 206 10.82 2.97 -18.46
N ARG A 207 10.08 3.19 -17.37
CA ARG A 207 8.62 3.31 -17.39
C ARG A 207 8.13 4.13 -16.20
N PHE A 208 7.04 4.84 -16.40
CA PHE A 208 6.28 5.46 -15.32
C PHE A 208 5.30 4.46 -14.70
N TYR A 209 5.03 4.59 -13.40
CA TYR A 209 3.97 3.83 -12.75
C TYR A 209 2.59 4.30 -13.22
N ALA A 210 2.42 5.62 -13.35
CA ALA A 210 1.26 6.25 -13.94
C ALA A 210 1.65 7.58 -14.63
N ILE A 211 0.86 7.98 -15.62
CA ILE A 211 0.91 9.30 -16.23
C ILE A 211 -0.48 9.90 -16.08
N ILE A 212 -0.54 11.11 -15.56
CA ILE A 212 -1.78 11.83 -15.29
C ILE A 212 -1.76 13.12 -16.12
N MET A 213 -2.80 13.33 -16.92
CA MET A 213 -3.02 14.61 -17.59
C MET A 213 -3.75 15.54 -16.60
N HIS A 214 -3.30 16.77 -16.52
CA HIS A 214 -3.85 17.75 -15.57
C HIS A 214 -4.59 18.85 -16.31
#